data_31fabd35bfe1a8746537afc73309c3d3
#
_entry.id   31fabd35bfe1a8746537afc73309c3d3
#
_cell.length_a   1.000
_cell.length_b   1.000
_cell.length_c   1.000
_cell.angle_alpha   90.00
_cell.angle_beta   90.00
_cell.angle_gamma   90.00
#
_symmetry.space_group_name_H-M   'P 1'
#
loop_
_entity.id
_entity.type
_entity.pdbx_description
1 polymer ?
#
loop_
_entity_poly.entity_id
_entity_poly.type
_entity_poly.pdbx_seq_one_letter_code
_entity_poly.pdbx_strand_id
1 'polypeptide(L)'
;IYDNATGALTIYKLAEYFASHKPKHTLVFVWCGSEERGLLGSIAFCKKHQKHLKDYRLNINVDMLGSHLGEFDTRVSAEDKLAHYIDYFSSEVGFANKVTTGAYPSDSTPFASNGVPSLSCARNTLHEPIHCKYDDMSTVSEKNIKEDIAYILEFSKRMANSAFIPVKKEIPENIQKKLDEYNYVKKPE
;
A
#
# COMPACT_ATOMS: atom_id res chain seq x y z
N ILE A 1 -15.40 -7.48 -4.82
CA ILE A 1 -14.57 -8.46 -4.07
C ILE A 1 -13.10 -8.17 -4.31
N TYR A 2 -12.67 -8.14 -5.57
CA TYR A 2 -11.30 -7.83 -5.95
C TYR A 2 -10.94 -6.39 -5.53
N ASP A 3 -11.82 -5.47 -5.78
CA ASP A 3 -11.75 -4.08 -5.36
C ASP A 3 -12.79 -3.78 -4.24
N ASN A 4 -12.39 -3.70 -2.97
CA ASN A 4 -11.10 -4.07 -2.40
C ASN A 4 -11.29 -4.93 -1.13
N ALA A 5 -12.12 -5.96 -1.18
CA ALA A 5 -12.23 -6.92 -0.08
C ALA A 5 -10.95 -7.75 0.08
N THR A 6 -10.20 -7.96 -1.03
CA THR A 6 -8.92 -8.68 -1.00
C THR A 6 -7.86 -7.92 -0.19
N GLY A 7 -7.76 -6.61 -0.36
CA GLY A 7 -6.88 -5.77 0.47
C GLY A 7 -7.32 -5.74 1.93
N ALA A 8 -8.63 -5.61 2.18
CA ALA A 8 -9.17 -5.64 3.53
C ALA A 8 -8.87 -6.97 4.25
N LEU A 9 -9.00 -8.11 3.55
CA LEU A 9 -8.61 -9.43 4.06
C LEU A 9 -7.11 -9.51 4.35
N THR A 10 -6.28 -8.95 3.47
CA THR A 10 -4.82 -8.94 3.65
C THR A 10 -4.44 -8.20 4.93
N ILE A 11 -4.97 -7.01 5.16
CA ILE A 11 -4.74 -6.24 6.39
C ILE A 11 -5.21 -7.02 7.62
N TYR A 12 -6.36 -7.70 7.54
CA TYR A 12 -6.84 -8.56 8.62
C TYR A 12 -5.85 -9.70 8.93
N LYS A 13 -5.32 -10.38 7.91
CA LYS A 13 -4.34 -11.46 8.10
C LYS A 13 -3.03 -10.97 8.69
N LEU A 14 -2.57 -9.78 8.32
CA LEU A 14 -1.42 -9.14 8.95
C LEU A 14 -1.71 -8.83 10.43
N ALA A 15 -2.85 -8.26 10.74
CA ALA A 15 -3.26 -7.93 12.10
C ALA A 15 -3.35 -9.21 12.98
N GLU A 16 -3.93 -10.29 12.44
CA GLU A 16 -4.00 -11.60 13.10
C GLU A 16 -2.60 -12.15 13.44
N TYR A 17 -1.67 -12.09 12.48
CA TYR A 17 -0.29 -12.51 12.70
C TYR A 17 0.41 -11.68 13.79
N PHE A 18 0.37 -10.36 13.69
CA PHE A 18 1.06 -9.47 14.62
C PHE A 18 0.40 -9.37 16.00
N ALA A 19 -0.84 -9.80 16.16
CA ALA A 19 -1.48 -9.95 17.47
C ALA A 19 -0.77 -11.00 18.32
N SER A 20 -0.25 -12.08 17.70
CA SER A 20 0.48 -13.14 18.36
C SER A 20 2.02 -13.04 18.25
N HIS A 21 2.52 -12.20 17.32
CA HIS A 21 3.94 -12.01 17.05
C HIS A 21 4.30 -10.53 17.19
N LYS A 22 4.53 -10.10 18.43
CA LYS A 22 4.76 -8.69 18.76
C LYS A 22 5.96 -8.12 18.00
N PRO A 23 5.76 -7.09 17.15
CA PRO A 23 6.83 -6.46 16.38
C PRO A 23 7.64 -5.47 17.25
N LYS A 24 8.82 -5.08 16.78
CA LYS A 24 9.64 -4.03 17.40
C LYS A 24 9.05 -2.64 17.21
N HIS A 25 8.44 -2.38 16.05
CA HIS A 25 7.80 -1.10 15.74
C HIS A 25 6.29 -1.20 15.90
N THR A 26 5.67 -0.09 16.28
CA THR A 26 4.21 0.01 16.34
C THR A 26 3.63 -0.10 14.94
N LEU A 27 2.63 -0.94 14.78
CA LEU A 27 1.84 -1.07 13.56
C LEU A 27 0.45 -0.47 13.78
N VAL A 28 -0.03 0.25 12.79
CA VAL A 28 -1.39 0.81 12.76
C VAL A 28 -2.09 0.21 11.54
N PHE A 29 -3.13 -0.55 11.77
CA PHE A 29 -3.96 -1.14 10.73
C PHE A 29 -5.14 -0.22 10.45
N VAL A 30 -5.34 0.16 9.19
CA VAL A 30 -6.36 1.13 8.79
C VAL A 30 -7.19 0.53 7.66
N TRP A 31 -8.48 0.45 7.84
CA TRP A 31 -9.45 0.16 6.78
C TRP A 31 -10.08 1.47 6.36
N CYS A 32 -9.74 1.93 5.18
CA CYS A 32 -10.27 3.16 4.61
C CYS A 32 -11.64 2.92 3.99
N GLY A 33 -12.57 3.83 4.21
CA GLY A 33 -13.86 3.82 3.55
C GLY A 33 -13.95 4.91 2.48
N SER A 34 -14.82 4.72 1.50
CA SER A 34 -15.12 5.71 0.46
C SER A 34 -13.89 6.15 -0.35
N GLU A 35 -13.03 5.18 -0.69
CA GLU A 35 -11.86 5.39 -1.56
C GLU A 35 -12.32 5.95 -2.91
N GLU A 36 -13.29 5.31 -3.56
CA GLU A 36 -13.89 5.63 -4.86
C GLU A 36 -14.58 7.01 -4.93
N ARG A 37 -14.78 7.64 -3.79
CA ARG A 37 -15.33 8.99 -3.70
C ARG A 37 -14.28 10.07 -3.50
N GLY A 38 -13.02 9.75 -3.78
CA GLY A 38 -11.88 10.65 -3.68
C GLY A 38 -11.12 10.48 -2.37
N LEU A 39 -10.78 9.25 -1.99
CA LEU A 39 -9.88 8.91 -0.87
C LEU A 39 -10.35 9.44 0.49
N LEU A 40 -11.68 9.53 0.71
CA LEU A 40 -12.23 10.24 1.88
C LEU A 40 -11.76 9.66 3.20
N GLY A 41 -11.63 8.33 3.30
CA GLY A 41 -11.20 7.64 4.52
C GLY A 41 -9.75 7.94 4.87
N SER A 42 -8.83 7.80 3.93
CA SER A 42 -7.41 8.06 4.14
C SER A 42 -7.10 9.54 4.37
N ILE A 43 -7.79 10.45 3.67
CA ILE A 43 -7.72 11.89 3.92
C ILE A 43 -8.17 12.21 5.34
N ALA A 44 -9.33 11.69 5.76
CA ALA A 44 -9.86 11.91 7.10
C ALA A 44 -8.91 11.35 8.19
N PHE A 45 -8.33 10.16 7.94
CA PHE A 45 -7.33 9.59 8.84
C PHE A 45 -6.10 10.50 8.98
N CYS A 46 -5.51 10.92 7.85
CA CYS A 46 -4.34 11.81 7.85
C CYS A 46 -4.64 13.14 8.56
N LYS A 47 -5.81 13.74 8.31
CA LYS A 47 -6.24 14.97 8.98
C LYS A 47 -6.38 14.77 10.49
N LYS A 48 -7.05 13.71 10.93
CA LYS A 48 -7.24 13.38 12.33
C LYS A 48 -5.91 13.15 13.06
N HIS A 49 -4.95 12.51 12.40
CA HIS A 49 -3.66 12.13 12.96
C HIS A 49 -2.51 13.04 12.54
N GLN A 50 -2.78 14.23 12.00
CA GLN A 50 -1.79 15.13 11.41
C GLN A 50 -0.58 15.39 12.33
N LYS A 51 -0.80 15.58 13.64
CA LYS A 51 0.28 15.82 14.61
C LYS A 51 1.23 14.61 14.77
N HIS A 52 0.76 13.41 14.44
CA HIS A 52 1.47 12.14 14.59
C HIS A 52 2.04 11.60 13.27
N LEU A 53 1.66 12.18 12.11
CA LEU A 53 2.17 11.72 10.81
C LEU A 53 3.69 11.80 10.71
N LYS A 54 4.31 12.73 11.45
CA LYS A 54 5.77 12.81 11.56
C LYS A 54 6.41 11.54 12.16
N ASP A 55 5.66 10.76 12.93
CA ASP A 55 6.14 9.56 13.62
C ASP A 55 5.96 8.30 12.76
N TYR A 56 5.08 8.34 11.74
CA TYR A 56 4.94 7.25 10.78
C TYR A 56 6.17 7.16 9.88
N ARG A 57 6.69 5.97 9.72
CA ARG A 57 7.93 5.72 8.96
C ARG A 57 7.68 5.19 7.57
N LEU A 58 6.63 4.42 7.40
CA LEU A 58 6.24 3.79 6.15
C LEU A 58 4.73 3.56 6.16
N ASN A 59 4.09 3.85 5.05
CA ASN A 59 2.73 3.41 4.74
C ASN A 59 2.80 2.29 3.70
N ILE A 60 2.06 1.23 3.94
CA ILE A 60 1.87 0.11 3.01
C ILE A 60 0.39 0.07 2.68
N ASN A 61 0.04 0.50 1.48
CA ASN A 61 -1.30 0.38 0.94
C ASN A 61 -1.45 -0.94 0.19
N VAL A 62 -2.59 -1.56 0.33
CA VAL A 62 -2.89 -2.86 -0.29
C VAL A 62 -4.24 -2.76 -0.97
N ASP A 63 -4.23 -2.90 -2.29
CA ASP A 63 -5.41 -2.66 -3.10
C ASP A 63 -5.44 -3.59 -4.31
N MET A 64 -6.60 -4.24 -4.55
CA MET A 64 -6.81 -5.14 -5.68
C MET A 64 -5.78 -6.26 -5.78
N LEU A 65 -5.83 -7.23 -4.87
CA LEU A 65 -4.95 -8.40 -4.88
C LEU A 65 -5.64 -9.65 -5.43
N GLY A 66 -4.83 -10.62 -5.81
CA GLY A 66 -5.29 -11.98 -6.11
C GLY A 66 -5.97 -12.17 -7.45
N SER A 67 -5.93 -11.22 -8.40
CA SER A 67 -6.51 -11.43 -9.73
C SER A 67 -5.90 -12.63 -10.45
N HIS A 68 -6.65 -13.27 -11.33
CA HIS A 68 -6.20 -14.47 -12.04
C HIS A 68 -5.01 -14.22 -12.98
N LEU A 69 -5.00 -13.10 -13.69
CA LEU A 69 -4.05 -12.81 -14.76
C LEU A 69 -3.17 -11.57 -14.49
N GLY A 70 -3.33 -10.93 -13.34
CA GLY A 70 -2.62 -9.71 -13.02
C GLY A 70 -1.13 -9.94 -12.69
N GLU A 71 -0.31 -8.97 -13.07
CA GLU A 71 1.06 -8.85 -12.57
C GLU A 71 1.03 -8.15 -11.20
N PHE A 72 1.74 -8.70 -10.22
CA PHE A 72 1.89 -8.00 -8.95
C PHE A 72 2.81 -6.80 -9.14
N ASP A 73 2.33 -5.62 -8.76
CA ASP A 73 3.13 -4.41 -8.82
C ASP A 73 3.20 -3.70 -7.46
N THR A 74 4.32 -3.01 -7.24
CA THR A 74 4.51 -2.14 -6.10
C THR A 74 4.92 -0.76 -6.58
N ARG A 75 4.11 0.23 -6.31
CA ARG A 75 4.37 1.63 -6.64
C ARG A 75 4.83 2.37 -5.42
N VAL A 76 6.01 2.98 -5.52
CA VAL A 76 6.73 3.57 -4.41
C VAL A 76 6.71 5.08 -4.51
N SER A 77 6.01 5.74 -3.59
CA SER A 77 6.04 7.20 -3.41
C SER A 77 7.03 7.55 -2.31
N ALA A 78 8.32 7.35 -2.61
CA ALA A 78 9.46 7.62 -1.74
C ALA A 78 10.75 7.70 -2.58
N GLU A 79 11.92 7.77 -1.92
CA GLU A 79 13.21 7.72 -2.60
C GLU A 79 13.45 6.38 -3.31
N ASP A 80 14.24 6.39 -4.38
CA ASP A 80 14.55 5.21 -5.20
C ASP A 80 15.17 4.05 -4.41
N LYS A 81 15.87 4.34 -3.31
CA LYS A 81 16.42 3.31 -2.43
C LYS A 81 15.37 2.35 -1.89
N LEU A 82 14.16 2.83 -1.59
CA LEU A 82 13.08 1.95 -1.15
C LEU A 82 12.64 1.03 -2.29
N ALA A 83 12.51 1.56 -3.51
CA ALA A 83 12.15 0.75 -4.67
C ALA A 83 13.21 -0.33 -4.94
N HIS A 84 14.50 0.03 -4.94
CA HIS A 84 15.60 -0.94 -5.09
C HIS A 84 15.61 -1.99 -3.97
N TYR A 85 15.30 -1.57 -2.74
CA TYR A 85 15.21 -2.52 -1.63
C TYR A 85 14.05 -3.51 -1.80
N ILE A 86 12.89 -3.05 -2.26
CA ILE A 86 11.73 -3.90 -2.53
C ILE A 86 12.03 -4.88 -3.68
N ASP A 87 12.67 -4.41 -4.75
CA ASP A 87 13.07 -5.23 -5.89
C ASP A 87 14.06 -6.33 -5.46
N TYR A 88 15.08 -5.96 -4.69
CA TYR A 88 16.01 -6.93 -4.10
C TYR A 88 15.30 -7.94 -3.20
N PHE A 89 14.42 -7.47 -2.30
CA PHE A 89 13.63 -8.35 -1.43
C PHE A 89 12.76 -9.31 -2.22
N SER A 90 12.09 -8.83 -3.26
CA SER A 90 11.26 -9.65 -4.13
C SER A 90 12.07 -10.77 -4.78
N SER A 91 13.26 -10.44 -5.28
CA SER A 91 14.19 -11.40 -5.86
C SER A 91 14.70 -12.41 -4.82
N GLU A 92 15.01 -11.96 -3.60
CA GLU A 92 15.46 -12.80 -2.49
C GLU A 92 14.43 -13.87 -2.10
N VAL A 93 13.15 -13.48 -2.05
CA VAL A 93 12.06 -14.40 -1.69
C VAL A 93 11.47 -15.14 -2.89
N GLY A 94 11.97 -14.90 -4.10
CA GLY A 94 11.52 -15.55 -5.32
C GLY A 94 10.11 -15.16 -5.76
N PHE A 95 9.69 -13.92 -5.47
CA PHE A 95 8.37 -13.41 -5.81
C PHE A 95 8.45 -12.41 -6.98
N ALA A 96 7.68 -12.64 -8.04
CA ALA A 96 7.62 -11.73 -9.18
C ALA A 96 6.85 -10.45 -8.82
N ASN A 97 7.57 -9.32 -8.78
CA ASN A 97 7.03 -8.02 -8.43
C ASN A 97 7.61 -6.95 -9.36
N LYS A 98 6.76 -6.19 -9.99
CA LYS A 98 7.17 -5.03 -10.77
C LYS A 98 7.22 -3.80 -9.87
N VAL A 99 8.41 -3.33 -9.57
CA VAL A 99 8.61 -2.18 -8.70
C VAL A 99 8.83 -0.91 -9.51
N THR A 100 8.05 0.12 -9.23
CA THR A 100 8.18 1.43 -9.89
C THR A 100 8.13 2.57 -8.88
N THR A 101 8.83 3.67 -9.18
CA THR A 101 8.80 4.90 -8.37
C THR A 101 7.84 5.91 -8.99
N GLY A 102 7.04 6.55 -8.17
CA GLY A 102 6.12 7.59 -8.64
C GLY A 102 4.94 7.81 -7.70
N ALA A 103 4.06 8.71 -8.09
CA ALA A 103 2.76 8.88 -7.45
C ALA A 103 1.69 8.09 -8.22
N TYR A 104 0.76 7.53 -7.47
CA TYR A 104 -0.40 6.82 -7.99
C TYR A 104 -1.62 7.14 -7.12
N PRO A 105 -2.79 7.48 -7.72
CA PRO A 105 -4.00 7.75 -6.94
C PRO A 105 -4.46 6.49 -6.20
N SER A 106 -4.35 6.52 -4.89
CA SER A 106 -4.77 5.43 -3.99
C SER A 106 -4.79 5.95 -2.55
N ASP A 107 -5.24 5.16 -1.61
CA ASP A 107 -5.20 5.52 -0.18
C ASP A 107 -3.78 5.77 0.37
N SER A 108 -2.72 5.43 -0.39
CA SER A 108 -1.34 5.82 -0.06
C SER A 108 -1.05 7.29 -0.31
N THR A 109 -1.78 7.92 -1.25
CA THR A 109 -1.55 9.31 -1.69
C THR A 109 -1.63 10.33 -0.55
N PRO A 110 -2.66 10.34 0.31
CA PRO A 110 -2.72 11.29 1.42
C PRO A 110 -1.57 11.15 2.40
N PHE A 111 -1.06 9.93 2.63
CA PHE A 111 0.12 9.72 3.47
C PHE A 111 1.38 10.30 2.82
N ALA A 112 1.61 9.99 1.54
CA ALA A 112 2.74 10.50 0.78
C ALA A 112 2.72 12.03 0.72
N SER A 113 1.56 12.65 0.44
CA SER A 113 1.39 14.12 0.42
C SER A 113 1.68 14.78 1.77
N ASN A 114 1.62 14.03 2.87
CA ASN A 114 2.00 14.49 4.20
C ASN A 114 3.42 14.06 4.60
N GLY A 115 4.26 13.67 3.64
CA GLY A 115 5.67 13.35 3.86
C GLY A 115 5.93 11.97 4.49
N VAL A 116 4.96 11.06 4.43
CA VAL A 116 5.14 9.67 4.85
C VAL A 116 5.54 8.84 3.62
N PRO A 117 6.73 8.24 3.58
CA PRO A 117 7.09 7.30 2.54
C PRO A 117 6.01 6.24 2.38
N SER A 118 5.53 6.04 1.16
CA SER A 118 4.38 5.19 0.91
C SER A 118 4.63 4.23 -0.23
N LEU A 119 4.04 3.06 -0.13
CA LEU A 119 3.97 2.11 -1.23
C LEU A 119 2.54 1.60 -1.40
N SER A 120 2.18 1.29 -2.63
CA SER A 120 0.89 0.70 -2.97
C SER A 120 1.14 -0.61 -3.71
N CYS A 121 0.64 -1.70 -3.12
CA CYS A 121 0.72 -3.05 -3.67
C CYS A 121 -0.61 -3.42 -4.31
N ALA A 122 -0.54 -3.89 -5.55
CA ALA A 122 -1.68 -4.38 -6.30
C ALA A 122 -1.29 -5.56 -7.19
N ARG A 123 -2.25 -6.40 -7.58
CA ARG A 123 -2.08 -7.34 -8.69
C ARG A 123 -2.93 -6.85 -9.85
N ASN A 124 -2.36 -5.92 -10.61
CA ASN A 124 -3.08 -5.22 -11.65
C ASN A 124 -3.37 -6.10 -12.86
N THR A 125 -4.57 -5.96 -13.38
CA THR A 125 -5.00 -6.54 -14.63
C THR A 125 -5.88 -5.55 -15.39
N LEU A 126 -5.89 -5.66 -16.71
CA LEU A 126 -6.80 -4.91 -17.58
C LEU A 126 -8.10 -5.67 -17.88
N HIS A 127 -8.26 -6.87 -17.33
CA HIS A 127 -9.31 -7.81 -17.72
C HIS A 127 -10.34 -8.08 -16.63
N GLU A 128 -9.99 -7.85 -15.36
CA GLU A 128 -10.95 -8.06 -14.29
C GLU A 128 -11.94 -6.88 -14.20
N PRO A 129 -13.23 -7.18 -14.06
CA PRO A 129 -14.23 -6.13 -13.92
C PRO A 129 -14.13 -5.47 -12.53
N ILE A 130 -13.88 -4.18 -12.50
CA ILE A 130 -13.91 -3.36 -11.29
C ILE A 130 -15.04 -2.33 -11.39
N HIS A 131 -15.44 -1.74 -10.26
CA HIS A 131 -16.49 -0.73 -10.16
C HIS A 131 -17.86 -1.19 -10.74
N CYS A 132 -18.14 -2.48 -10.74
CA CYS A 132 -19.37 -3.04 -11.24
C CYS A 132 -19.81 -4.31 -10.49
N LYS A 133 -21.03 -4.78 -10.77
CA LYS A 133 -21.60 -5.96 -10.12
C LYS A 133 -20.92 -7.29 -10.45
N TYR A 134 -20.02 -7.31 -11.40
CA TYR A 134 -19.28 -8.51 -11.82
C TYR A 134 -17.93 -8.65 -11.09
N ASP A 135 -17.60 -7.71 -10.22
CA ASP A 135 -16.51 -7.89 -9.26
C ASP A 135 -16.95 -8.82 -8.13
N ASP A 136 -16.87 -10.11 -8.38
CA ASP A 136 -17.28 -11.18 -7.47
C ASP A 136 -16.14 -12.18 -7.23
N MET A 137 -16.41 -13.30 -6.57
CA MET A 137 -15.39 -14.31 -6.24
C MET A 137 -14.72 -14.94 -7.46
N SER A 138 -15.33 -14.86 -8.66
CA SER A 138 -14.71 -15.38 -9.88
C SER A 138 -13.56 -14.53 -10.41
N THR A 139 -13.41 -13.31 -9.91
CA THR A 139 -12.29 -12.41 -10.26
C THR A 139 -11.01 -12.74 -9.49
N VAL A 140 -11.10 -13.53 -8.41
CA VAL A 140 -9.99 -13.79 -7.49
C VAL A 140 -9.50 -15.24 -7.55
N SER A 141 -8.21 -15.40 -7.75
CA SER A 141 -7.51 -16.68 -7.65
C SER A 141 -7.12 -16.96 -6.20
N GLU A 142 -7.59 -18.07 -5.62
CA GLU A 142 -7.19 -18.50 -4.28
C GLU A 142 -5.67 -18.67 -4.15
N LYS A 143 -5.01 -19.16 -5.20
CA LYS A 143 -3.56 -19.29 -5.23
C LYS A 143 -2.89 -17.91 -5.15
N ASN A 144 -3.27 -17.01 -6.05
CA ASN A 144 -2.62 -15.71 -6.17
C ASN A 144 -2.83 -14.86 -4.91
N ILE A 145 -4.04 -14.84 -4.33
CA ILE A 145 -4.27 -14.08 -3.10
C ILE A 145 -3.47 -14.62 -1.91
N LYS A 146 -3.27 -15.94 -1.81
CA LYS A 146 -2.42 -16.53 -0.77
C LYS A 146 -0.96 -16.14 -0.94
N GLU A 147 -0.45 -16.17 -2.17
CA GLU A 147 0.92 -15.76 -2.51
C GLU A 147 1.14 -14.27 -2.23
N ASP A 148 0.19 -13.42 -2.63
CA ASP A 148 0.25 -11.97 -2.40
C ASP A 148 0.26 -11.64 -0.90
N ILE A 149 -0.63 -12.26 -0.12
CA ILE A 149 -0.68 -12.10 1.34
C ILE A 149 0.64 -12.55 1.97
N ALA A 150 1.18 -13.70 1.56
CA ALA A 150 2.43 -14.22 2.10
C ALA A 150 3.60 -13.26 1.82
N TYR A 151 3.70 -12.73 0.60
CA TYR A 151 4.72 -11.76 0.21
C TYR A 151 4.63 -10.48 1.05
N ILE A 152 3.42 -9.88 1.15
CA ILE A 152 3.20 -8.64 1.92
C ILE A 152 3.47 -8.88 3.41
N LEU A 153 3.10 -10.03 3.94
CA LEU A 153 3.38 -10.39 5.32
C LEU A 153 4.90 -10.48 5.58
N GLU A 154 5.66 -11.17 4.72
CA GLU A 154 7.11 -11.29 4.88
C GLU A 154 7.80 -9.92 4.79
N PHE A 155 7.40 -9.07 3.84
CA PHE A 155 7.89 -7.70 3.76
C PHE A 155 7.57 -6.91 5.03
N SER A 156 6.31 -6.99 5.50
CA SER A 156 5.86 -6.30 6.71
C SER A 156 6.60 -6.77 7.96
N LYS A 157 6.86 -8.07 8.10
CA LYS A 157 7.66 -8.66 9.18
C LYS A 157 9.08 -8.08 9.18
N ARG A 158 9.69 -7.97 8.00
CA ARG A 158 11.03 -7.43 7.85
C ARG A 158 11.08 -5.95 8.25
N MET A 159 10.13 -5.15 7.79
CA MET A 159 10.05 -3.73 8.16
C MET A 159 9.74 -3.54 9.64
N ALA A 160 8.76 -4.26 10.18
CA ALA A 160 8.30 -4.13 11.55
C ALA A 160 9.33 -4.56 12.61
N ASN A 161 10.33 -5.37 12.23
CA ASN A 161 11.37 -5.89 13.13
C ASN A 161 12.77 -5.36 12.81
N SER A 162 12.94 -4.53 11.79
CA SER A 162 14.24 -3.95 11.43
C SER A 162 14.78 -3.06 12.55
N ALA A 163 16.11 -3.03 12.72
CA ALA A 163 16.74 -2.07 13.63
C ALA A 163 16.60 -0.64 13.12
N PHE A 164 16.67 -0.47 11.79
CA PHE A 164 16.48 0.79 11.09
C PHE A 164 15.60 0.52 9.88
N ILE A 165 14.55 1.30 9.71
CA ILE A 165 13.78 1.28 8.46
C ILE A 165 14.64 1.97 7.40
N PRO A 166 15.00 1.30 6.30
CA PRO A 166 15.98 1.80 5.32
C PRO A 166 15.36 2.84 4.37
N VAL A 167 14.58 3.74 4.91
CA VAL A 167 13.83 4.75 4.15
C VAL A 167 14.01 6.11 4.81
N LYS A 168 14.48 7.08 4.07
CA LYS A 168 14.41 8.47 4.51
C LYS A 168 12.97 8.91 4.53
N LYS A 169 12.64 9.73 5.51
CA LYS A 169 11.31 10.32 5.62
C LYS A 169 11.24 11.62 4.80
N GLU A 170 11.40 11.47 3.50
CA GLU A 170 11.22 12.56 2.55
C GLU A 170 10.62 12.06 1.25
N ILE A 171 9.83 12.87 0.60
CA ILE A 171 9.26 12.59 -0.71
C ILE A 171 10.05 13.39 -1.75
N PRO A 172 10.62 12.75 -2.77
CA PRO A 172 11.33 13.43 -3.84
C PRO A 172 10.46 14.49 -4.53
N GLU A 173 11.05 15.62 -4.92
CA GLU A 173 10.33 16.77 -5.48
C GLU A 173 9.51 16.42 -6.73
N ASN A 174 10.04 15.55 -7.59
CA ASN A 174 9.34 15.08 -8.78
C ASN A 174 8.09 14.24 -8.45
N ILE A 175 8.11 13.49 -7.34
CA ILE A 175 6.95 12.74 -6.86
C ILE A 175 5.98 13.71 -6.18
N GLN A 176 6.49 14.64 -5.36
CA GLN A 176 5.64 15.64 -4.70
C GLN A 176 4.83 16.45 -5.72
N LYS A 177 5.45 16.90 -6.82
CA LYS A 177 4.73 17.60 -7.91
C LYS A 177 3.57 16.79 -8.46
N LYS A 178 3.76 15.48 -8.68
CA LYS A 178 2.67 14.59 -9.15
C LYS A 178 1.58 14.39 -8.10
N LEU A 179 1.96 14.27 -6.83
CA LEU A 179 0.99 14.18 -5.72
C LEU A 179 0.14 15.46 -5.63
N ASP A 180 0.74 16.62 -5.85
CA ASP A 180 0.06 17.91 -5.85
C ASP A 180 -0.92 18.05 -7.06
N GLU A 181 -0.60 17.44 -8.21
CA GLU A 181 -1.48 17.40 -9.38
C GLU A 181 -2.74 16.57 -9.14
N TYR A 182 -2.68 15.49 -8.34
CA TYR A 182 -3.84 14.68 -7.99
C TYR A 182 -4.85 15.39 -7.08
N ASN A 183 -4.45 16.49 -6.44
CA ASN A 183 -5.29 17.50 -5.76
C ASN A 183 -6.46 16.98 -4.89
N TYR A 184 -6.32 15.79 -4.28
CA TYR A 184 -7.31 15.28 -3.33
C TYR A 184 -7.33 16.05 -2.01
N VAL A 185 -6.29 16.82 -1.75
CA VAL A 185 -6.20 17.75 -0.64
C VAL A 185 -6.29 19.17 -1.21
N LYS A 186 -7.45 19.62 -1.67
CA LYS A 186 -7.65 21.05 -1.80
C LYS A 186 -7.36 21.69 -0.45
N LYS A 187 -6.32 22.51 -0.39
CA LYS A 187 -6.12 23.41 0.75
C LYS A 187 -7.43 24.17 0.93
N PRO A 188 -7.98 24.25 2.15
CA PRO A 188 -9.12 25.13 2.38
C PRO A 188 -8.68 26.54 1.95
N GLU A 189 -9.50 27.16 1.11
CA GLU A 189 -9.39 28.59 0.77
C GLU A 189 -9.52 29.42 2.04
#